data_88205757ffe0b25571afa95cd268625c
#
_entry.id   88205757ffe0b25571afa95cd268625c
#
_cell.length_a   1.000
_cell.length_b   1.000
_cell.length_c   1.000
_cell.angle_alpha   90.00
_cell.angle_beta   90.00
_cell.angle_gamma   90.00
#
_symmetry.space_group_name_H-M   'P 1'
#
loop_
_entity.id
_entity.type
_entity.pdbx_description
1 polymer ?
#
loop_
_entity_poly.entity_id
_entity_poly.type
_entity_poly.pdbx_seq_one_letter_code
_entity_poly.pdbx_strand_id
1 'polypeptide(L)'
;MPEMINSRFSMAQRSHILRTLVVTFVTFLPLASWGHSESAFPEPDSLRWSDIVQLYEGRLGERYQGGGKQPGGFDCSGLLYWVYGQMDQTLPASSRGYAQEGKKIARDSIRVGDFMLFSGRNASEIGHVGLCAGKDSTGIYMLHSTTHSGVLIENWVGQAYYERRYLGARRLFYYRP
;
A
#
# COMPACT_ATOMS: atom_id res chain seq x y z
N MET A 1 -33.76 -40.99 37.13
CA MET A 1 -34.77 -42.01 37.45
C MET A 1 -36.14 -41.36 37.42
N PRO A 2 -37.16 -42.00 36.90
CA PRO A 2 -37.33 -42.67 35.61
C PRO A 2 -38.49 -42.01 34.86
N GLU A 3 -38.88 -42.33 33.77
CA GLU A 3 -39.49 -43.35 32.95
C GLU A 3 -40.29 -42.65 31.85
N MET A 4 -40.06 -42.89 30.60
CA MET A 4 -40.65 -43.89 29.69
C MET A 4 -42.20 -43.96 29.72
N ILE A 5 -42.77 -43.90 28.53
CA ILE A 5 -43.88 -44.74 27.99
C ILE A 5 -44.49 -43.95 26.80
N ASN A 6 -44.27 -44.25 25.56
CA ASN A 6 -44.67 -45.35 24.67
C ASN A 6 -46.17 -45.39 24.38
N SER A 7 -46.46 -45.48 23.13
CA SER A 7 -47.51 -46.25 22.41
C SER A 7 -48.35 -45.39 21.46
N ARG A 8 -48.25 -45.65 20.20
CA ARG A 8 -48.82 -46.68 19.32
C ARG A 8 -50.17 -46.33 18.71
N PHE A 9 -50.19 -46.63 17.40
CA PHE A 9 -51.30 -47.00 16.51
C PHE A 9 -52.23 -45.86 16.05
N SER A 10 -52.68 -45.77 14.79
CA SER A 10 -53.20 -46.81 13.89
C SER A 10 -53.29 -46.29 12.46
N MET A 11 -53.16 -47.21 11.56
CA MET A 11 -53.45 -47.14 10.11
C MET A 11 -54.93 -46.91 9.77
N ALA A 12 -55.09 -46.48 8.54
CA ALA A 12 -56.19 -46.66 7.59
C ALA A 12 -56.96 -45.35 7.33
N GLN A 13 -57.12 -44.89 6.14
CA GLN A 13 -57.86 -45.51 5.03
C GLN A 13 -57.73 -44.68 3.75
N ARG A 14 -57.66 -45.35 2.64
CA ARG A 14 -57.64 -44.90 1.27
C ARG A 14 -58.83 -44.05 0.87
N SER A 15 -58.59 -43.04 0.03
CA SER A 15 -59.46 -42.84 -1.14
C SER A 15 -58.78 -41.99 -2.20
N HIS A 16 -58.86 -42.46 -3.41
CA HIS A 16 -58.33 -41.88 -4.67
C HIS A 16 -59.10 -40.60 -5.03
N ILE A 17 -58.37 -39.51 -5.27
CA ILE A 17 -58.85 -38.47 -6.21
C ILE A 17 -57.66 -38.09 -7.06
N LEU A 18 -57.71 -38.50 -8.33
CA LEU A 18 -56.85 -38.16 -9.40
C LEU A 18 -57.11 -36.69 -9.78
N ARG A 19 -56.29 -35.76 -9.35
CA ARG A 19 -56.28 -34.40 -9.85
C ARG A 19 -54.98 -34.17 -10.59
N THR A 20 -55.13 -34.10 -11.92
CA THR A 20 -54.10 -33.71 -12.89
C THR A 20 -53.60 -32.30 -12.54
N LEU A 21 -52.45 -32.19 -11.88
CA LEU A 21 -51.75 -30.93 -11.73
C LEU A 21 -50.84 -30.77 -12.93
N VAL A 22 -51.22 -29.83 -13.80
CA VAL A 22 -50.36 -29.31 -14.87
C VAL A 22 -49.23 -28.52 -14.16
N VAL A 23 -48.09 -29.12 -14.00
CA VAL A 23 -46.89 -28.45 -13.53
C VAL A 23 -46.29 -27.70 -14.71
N THR A 24 -46.57 -26.41 -14.82
CA THR A 24 -45.84 -25.52 -15.69
C THR A 24 -44.41 -25.38 -15.13
N PHE A 25 -43.47 -26.05 -15.79
CA PHE A 25 -42.05 -25.87 -15.56
C PHE A 25 -41.68 -24.48 -16.06
N VAL A 26 -41.65 -23.52 -15.14
CA VAL A 26 -40.97 -22.25 -15.39
C VAL A 26 -39.47 -22.55 -15.23
N THR A 27 -38.81 -22.75 -16.37
CA THR A 27 -37.34 -22.83 -16.39
C THR A 27 -36.78 -21.45 -16.00
N PHE A 28 -36.43 -21.30 -14.76
CA PHE A 28 -35.56 -20.22 -14.30
C PHE A 28 -34.20 -20.49 -14.92
N LEU A 29 -33.90 -19.82 -16.03
CA LEU A 29 -32.52 -19.67 -16.50
C LEU A 29 -31.81 -18.83 -15.45
N PRO A 30 -30.75 -19.35 -14.81
CA PRO A 30 -29.91 -18.49 -13.98
C PRO A 30 -29.29 -17.44 -14.92
N LEU A 31 -29.62 -16.17 -14.70
CA LEU A 31 -28.81 -15.07 -15.19
C LEU A 31 -27.38 -15.38 -14.72
N ALA A 32 -26.55 -15.81 -15.65
CA ALA A 32 -25.13 -15.90 -15.42
C ALA A 32 -24.69 -14.49 -15.00
N SER A 33 -24.56 -14.29 -13.69
CA SER A 33 -23.78 -13.18 -13.18
C SER A 33 -22.38 -13.39 -13.76
N TRP A 34 -22.02 -12.58 -14.71
CA TRP A 34 -20.65 -12.43 -15.13
C TRP A 34 -19.92 -11.86 -13.92
N GLY A 35 -19.55 -12.76 -13.02
CA GLY A 35 -18.60 -12.48 -11.99
C GLY A 35 -17.37 -11.95 -12.73
N HIS A 36 -17.05 -10.69 -12.50
CA HIS A 36 -15.74 -10.20 -12.78
C HIS A 36 -14.84 -11.09 -11.91
N SER A 37 -14.21 -12.05 -12.56
CA SER A 37 -13.08 -12.76 -12.00
C SER A 37 -12.02 -11.66 -11.77
N GLU A 38 -12.02 -11.11 -10.57
CA GLU A 38 -10.88 -10.39 -10.04
C GLU A 38 -9.73 -11.37 -10.20
N SER A 39 -8.84 -11.08 -11.14
CA SER A 39 -7.71 -11.94 -11.44
C SER A 39 -6.96 -12.18 -10.13
N ALA A 40 -6.97 -13.42 -9.67
CA ALA A 40 -6.29 -13.84 -8.43
C ALA A 40 -4.76 -13.76 -8.54
N PHE A 41 -4.27 -13.21 -9.65
CA PHE A 41 -2.86 -12.95 -9.87
C PHE A 41 -2.61 -11.45 -9.68
N PRO A 42 -1.75 -11.05 -8.73
CA PRO A 42 -1.31 -9.66 -8.64
C PRO A 42 -0.69 -9.30 -9.99
N GLU A 43 -1.16 -8.20 -10.59
CA GLU A 43 -0.52 -7.63 -11.77
C GLU A 43 0.97 -7.45 -11.46
N PRO A 44 1.88 -8.00 -12.30
CA PRO A 44 3.30 -8.09 -11.96
C PRO A 44 4.02 -6.75 -11.76
N ASP A 45 3.37 -5.63 -12.05
CA ASP A 45 3.99 -4.29 -12.03
C ASP A 45 3.44 -3.32 -10.99
N SER A 46 2.56 -3.76 -10.05
CA SER A 46 2.04 -2.85 -9.03
C SER A 46 2.78 -3.01 -7.71
N LEU A 47 3.65 -2.06 -7.38
CA LEU A 47 4.22 -1.93 -6.03
C LEU A 47 3.11 -1.69 -5.02
N ARG A 48 2.94 -2.61 -4.06
CA ARG A 48 2.00 -2.42 -2.96
C ARG A 48 2.68 -1.67 -1.83
N TRP A 49 1.96 -0.72 -1.26
CA TRP A 49 2.46 0.05 -0.11
C TRP A 49 2.83 -0.84 1.08
N SER A 50 2.07 -1.91 1.33
CA SER A 50 2.36 -2.88 2.39
C SER A 50 3.76 -3.49 2.29
N ASP A 51 4.24 -3.76 1.07
CA ASP A 51 5.55 -4.36 0.85
C ASP A 51 6.66 -3.34 1.15
N ILE A 52 6.45 -2.08 0.76
CA ILE A 52 7.35 -0.97 1.09
C ILE A 52 7.43 -0.78 2.62
N VAL A 53 6.26 -0.79 3.31
CA VAL A 53 6.19 -0.65 4.77
C VAL A 53 6.99 -1.75 5.46
N GLN A 54 6.77 -3.00 5.11
CA GLN A 54 7.47 -4.14 5.70
C GLN A 54 8.99 -4.03 5.56
N LEU A 55 9.46 -3.54 4.40
CA LEU A 55 10.90 -3.38 4.15
C LEU A 55 11.52 -2.28 5.00
N TYR A 56 10.90 -1.09 5.08
CA TYR A 56 11.50 0.01 5.81
C TYR A 56 11.33 -0.07 7.32
N GLU A 57 10.26 -0.70 7.84
CA GLU A 57 10.05 -0.85 9.28
C GLU A 57 11.22 -1.56 9.94
N GLY A 58 11.76 -2.59 9.30
CA GLY A 58 12.96 -3.27 9.76
C GLY A 58 14.25 -2.43 9.68
N ARG A 59 14.18 -1.22 9.14
CA ARG A 59 15.34 -0.30 8.97
C ARG A 59 15.26 0.93 9.86
N LEU A 60 14.14 1.15 10.56
CA LEU A 60 14.00 2.29 11.47
C LEU A 60 15.09 2.25 12.55
N GLY A 61 15.68 3.40 12.82
CA GLY A 61 16.78 3.55 13.78
C GLY A 61 18.17 3.17 13.24
N GLU A 62 18.28 2.63 12.01
CA GLU A 62 19.59 2.41 11.41
C GLU A 62 20.35 3.72 11.21
N ARG A 63 21.66 3.69 11.48
CA ARG A 63 22.50 4.89 11.43
C ARG A 63 22.58 5.49 10.04
N TYR A 64 22.80 6.80 9.98
CA TYR A 64 23.19 7.46 8.74
C TYR A 64 24.60 7.04 8.32
N GLN A 65 24.77 6.78 7.04
CA GLN A 65 26.07 6.58 6.41
C GLN A 65 26.06 7.25 5.04
N GLY A 66 26.94 8.23 4.83
CA GLY A 66 27.08 8.90 3.54
C GLY A 66 27.42 7.90 2.44
N GLY A 67 26.61 7.84 1.35
CA GLY A 67 26.71 6.85 0.29
C GLY A 67 26.25 5.44 0.66
N GLY A 68 25.75 5.21 1.89
CA GLY A 68 25.26 3.92 2.36
C GLY A 68 23.96 3.50 1.65
N LYS A 69 23.89 2.22 1.21
CA LYS A 69 22.81 1.67 0.37
C LYS A 69 22.41 0.25 0.77
N GLN A 70 22.76 -0.16 1.97
CA GLN A 70 22.46 -1.51 2.47
C GLN A 70 22.28 -1.50 3.98
N PRO A 71 21.64 -2.53 4.56
CA PRO A 71 21.52 -2.68 6.01
C PRO A 71 22.84 -2.47 6.73
N GLY A 72 22.78 -1.74 7.85
CA GLY A 72 23.95 -1.31 8.61
C GLY A 72 24.30 0.17 8.43
N GLY A 73 23.71 0.86 7.43
CA GLY A 73 23.81 2.31 7.26
C GLY A 73 23.32 2.81 5.91
N PHE A 74 22.49 3.82 5.97
CA PHE A 74 21.87 4.42 4.78
C PHE A 74 22.08 5.93 4.73
N ASP A 75 22.31 6.47 3.52
CA ASP A 75 21.96 7.87 3.26
C ASP A 75 20.49 7.98 2.80
N CYS A 76 20.00 9.21 2.56
CA CYS A 76 18.61 9.45 2.22
C CYS A 76 18.16 8.73 0.94
N SER A 77 18.97 8.79 -0.11
CA SER A 77 18.71 8.14 -1.40
C SER A 77 19.01 6.64 -1.38
N GLY A 78 20.01 6.23 -0.62
CA GLY A 78 20.41 4.84 -0.47
C GLY A 78 19.38 3.98 0.23
N LEU A 79 18.64 4.54 1.21
CA LEU A 79 17.51 3.87 1.84
C LEU A 79 16.43 3.54 0.79
N LEU A 80 16.02 4.51 -0.01
CA LEU A 80 14.99 4.32 -1.02
C LEU A 80 15.48 3.41 -2.16
N TYR A 81 16.73 3.56 -2.58
CA TYR A 81 17.38 2.68 -3.55
C TYR A 81 17.31 1.22 -3.08
N TRP A 82 17.63 0.95 -1.81
CA TRP A 82 17.60 -0.39 -1.24
C TRP A 82 16.18 -0.92 -1.13
N VAL A 83 15.24 -0.16 -0.54
CA VAL A 83 13.84 -0.57 -0.36
C VAL A 83 13.20 -0.97 -1.69
N TYR A 84 13.32 -0.13 -2.70
CA TYR A 84 12.73 -0.40 -4.01
C TYR A 84 13.49 -1.49 -4.78
N GLY A 85 14.80 -1.62 -4.55
CA GLY A 85 15.62 -2.70 -5.11
C GLY A 85 15.21 -4.09 -4.63
N GLN A 86 14.63 -4.21 -3.41
CA GLN A 86 14.07 -5.49 -2.92
C GLN A 86 12.81 -5.91 -3.69
N MET A 87 12.24 -5.02 -4.48
CA MET A 87 11.04 -5.23 -5.30
C MET A 87 11.36 -5.16 -6.80
N ASP A 88 12.62 -5.43 -7.18
CA ASP A 88 13.11 -5.38 -8.55
C ASP A 88 12.93 -4.01 -9.25
N GLN A 89 12.83 -2.93 -8.46
CA GLN A 89 12.72 -1.56 -8.95
C GLN A 89 14.03 -0.81 -8.78
N THR A 90 14.57 -0.29 -9.87
CA THR A 90 15.80 0.49 -9.83
C THR A 90 15.50 1.96 -9.70
N LEU A 91 15.87 2.56 -8.56
CA LEU A 91 15.83 4.00 -8.33
C LEU A 91 17.23 4.61 -8.39
N PRO A 92 17.33 5.94 -8.56
CA PRO A 92 18.63 6.61 -8.51
C PRO A 92 19.31 6.43 -7.14
N ALA A 93 20.60 6.08 -7.17
CA ALA A 93 21.41 5.96 -5.97
C ALA A 93 21.87 7.33 -5.41
N SER A 94 21.33 8.44 -5.92
CA SER A 94 21.65 9.81 -5.54
C SER A 94 20.38 10.65 -5.52
N SER A 95 20.22 11.49 -4.51
CA SER A 95 19.03 12.36 -4.35
C SER A 95 18.75 13.26 -5.56
N ARG A 96 19.79 13.69 -6.27
CA ARG A 96 19.62 14.52 -7.49
C ARG A 96 18.89 13.79 -8.61
N GLY A 97 19.10 12.49 -8.75
CA GLY A 97 18.45 11.67 -9.77
C GLY A 97 16.93 11.65 -9.65
N TYR A 98 16.40 11.79 -8.45
CA TYR A 98 14.96 11.78 -8.21
C TYR A 98 14.21 12.95 -8.87
N ALA A 99 14.91 14.00 -9.34
CA ALA A 99 14.30 15.06 -10.13
C ALA A 99 13.69 14.56 -11.46
N GLN A 100 14.17 13.44 -11.97
CA GLN A 100 13.73 12.87 -13.25
C GLN A 100 12.75 11.70 -13.08
N GLU A 101 12.53 11.26 -11.84
CA GLU A 101 11.65 10.12 -11.57
C GLU A 101 10.18 10.51 -11.69
N GLY A 102 9.39 9.66 -12.35
CA GLY A 102 7.94 9.80 -12.43
C GLY A 102 7.44 11.16 -12.86
N LYS A 103 6.27 11.56 -12.37
CA LYS A 103 5.66 12.87 -12.66
C LYS A 103 5.78 13.84 -11.49
N LYS A 104 5.87 15.13 -11.78
CA LYS A 104 5.84 16.21 -10.79
C LYS A 104 4.47 16.30 -10.12
N ILE A 105 4.45 16.43 -8.79
CA ILE A 105 3.24 16.54 -7.96
C ILE A 105 3.22 17.87 -7.22
N ALA A 106 2.06 18.52 -7.19
CA ALA A 106 1.84 19.70 -6.36
C ALA A 106 1.88 19.30 -4.86
N ARG A 107 2.28 20.23 -4.00
CA ARG A 107 2.47 19.95 -2.56
C ARG A 107 1.20 19.47 -1.86
N ASP A 108 0.06 20.06 -2.15
CA ASP A 108 -1.25 19.70 -1.60
C ASP A 108 -1.73 18.33 -2.07
N SER A 109 -1.27 17.90 -3.24
CA SER A 109 -1.57 16.62 -3.88
C SER A 109 -0.62 15.49 -3.48
N ILE A 110 0.33 15.74 -2.55
CA ILE A 110 1.22 14.69 -2.01
C ILE A 110 0.37 13.64 -1.28
N ARG A 111 0.69 12.38 -1.55
CA ARG A 111 0.10 11.21 -0.90
C ARG A 111 1.17 10.16 -0.60
N VAL A 112 0.81 9.15 0.18
CA VAL A 112 1.66 8.00 0.49
C VAL A 112 2.32 7.45 -0.79
N GLY A 113 3.61 7.19 -0.73
CA GLY A 113 4.42 6.69 -1.85
C GLY A 113 5.03 7.78 -2.76
N ASP A 114 4.71 9.07 -2.54
CA ASP A 114 5.36 10.15 -3.29
C ASP A 114 6.74 10.48 -2.70
N PHE A 115 7.70 10.80 -3.56
CA PHE A 115 8.99 11.31 -3.14
C PHE A 115 8.94 12.82 -2.94
N MET A 116 9.52 13.27 -1.83
CA MET A 116 9.67 14.69 -1.51
C MET A 116 11.14 15.07 -1.64
N LEU A 117 11.40 16.19 -2.33
CA LEU A 117 12.74 16.65 -2.70
C LEU A 117 13.06 17.93 -1.95
N PHE A 118 14.23 17.97 -1.36
CA PHE A 118 14.69 19.12 -0.59
C PHE A 118 16.08 19.56 -1.03
N SER A 119 16.37 20.85 -0.93
CA SER A 119 17.69 21.37 -1.25
C SER A 119 18.74 20.90 -0.24
N GLY A 120 19.97 20.76 -0.73
CA GLY A 120 21.15 20.53 0.09
C GLY A 120 21.76 21.83 0.65
N ARG A 121 23.09 21.89 0.63
CA ARG A 121 23.83 23.12 0.98
C ARG A 121 23.58 24.25 0.00
N ASN A 122 23.50 23.91 -1.29
CA ASN A 122 23.08 24.84 -2.33
C ASN A 122 21.55 24.80 -2.41
N ALA A 123 20.92 25.98 -2.26
CA ALA A 123 19.47 26.11 -2.20
C ALA A 123 18.75 25.71 -3.51
N SER A 124 19.44 25.72 -4.64
CA SER A 124 18.89 25.34 -5.96
C SER A 124 19.10 23.87 -6.33
N GLU A 125 19.90 23.11 -5.55
CA GLU A 125 20.23 21.74 -5.86
C GLU A 125 19.57 20.76 -4.88
N ILE A 126 19.02 19.66 -5.42
CA ILE A 126 18.50 18.58 -4.60
C ILE A 126 19.68 17.95 -3.84
N GLY A 127 19.60 17.96 -2.52
CA GLY A 127 20.57 17.35 -1.62
C GLY A 127 19.95 16.36 -0.65
N HIS A 128 18.60 16.24 -0.65
CA HIS A 128 17.90 15.30 0.20
C HIS A 128 16.59 14.83 -0.45
N VAL A 129 16.22 13.59 -0.17
CA VAL A 129 14.99 12.97 -0.60
C VAL A 129 14.37 12.17 0.54
N GLY A 130 13.05 12.21 0.64
CA GLY A 130 12.27 11.36 1.52
C GLY A 130 11.03 10.82 0.83
N LEU A 131 10.46 9.76 1.39
CA LEU A 131 9.25 9.10 0.91
C LEU A 131 8.07 9.50 1.82
N CYS A 132 6.95 9.88 1.24
CA CYS A 132 5.73 10.12 2.02
C CYS A 132 5.23 8.77 2.59
N ALA A 133 5.37 8.60 3.90
CA ALA A 133 4.92 7.42 4.63
C ALA A 133 3.50 7.56 5.18
N GLY A 134 3.00 8.79 5.29
CA GLY A 134 1.65 9.09 5.77
C GLY A 134 1.28 10.54 5.57
N LYS A 135 -0.02 10.82 5.57
CA LYS A 135 -0.57 12.17 5.55
C LYS A 135 -1.91 12.19 6.28
N ASP A 136 -2.07 13.16 7.16
CA ASP A 136 -3.32 13.39 7.89
C ASP A 136 -3.56 14.89 8.13
N SER A 137 -4.50 15.24 9.01
CA SER A 137 -4.81 16.64 9.37
C SER A 137 -3.66 17.35 10.09
N THR A 138 -2.69 16.62 10.63
CA THR A 138 -1.55 17.18 11.38
C THR A 138 -0.32 17.41 10.49
N GLY A 139 -0.22 16.75 9.33
CA GLY A 139 0.87 16.97 8.40
C GLY A 139 1.17 15.85 7.42
N ILE A 140 2.40 15.87 6.92
CA ILE A 140 2.94 14.88 5.99
C ILE A 140 4.14 14.22 6.67
N TYR A 141 4.04 12.91 6.83
CA TYR A 141 5.06 12.09 7.49
C TYR A 141 6.04 11.56 6.45
N MET A 142 7.31 11.80 6.67
CA MET A 142 8.38 11.48 5.74
C MET A 142 9.29 10.39 6.30
N LEU A 143 9.38 9.27 5.58
CA LEU A 143 10.43 8.28 5.78
C LEU A 143 11.71 8.78 5.10
N HIS A 144 12.79 8.86 5.83
CA HIS A 144 14.09 9.27 5.31
C HIS A 144 15.24 8.83 6.23
N SER A 145 16.47 9.02 5.79
CA SER A 145 17.68 8.88 6.62
C SER A 145 18.37 10.23 6.76
N THR A 146 18.64 10.64 8.00
CA THR A 146 19.28 11.92 8.34
C THR A 146 20.63 11.71 9.05
N THR A 147 21.55 12.65 8.89
CA THR A 147 22.85 12.61 9.56
C THR A 147 22.77 12.64 11.09
N HIS A 148 21.66 13.13 11.63
CA HIS A 148 21.48 13.28 13.07
C HIS A 148 20.80 12.07 13.72
N SER A 149 19.80 11.51 13.06
CA SER A 149 18.92 10.48 13.67
C SER A 149 18.88 9.17 12.91
N GLY A 150 19.61 9.05 11.78
CA GLY A 150 19.53 7.87 10.94
C GLY A 150 18.16 7.74 10.25
N VAL A 151 17.67 6.51 10.11
CA VAL A 151 16.40 6.18 9.44
C VAL A 151 15.24 6.40 10.41
N LEU A 152 14.31 7.30 10.03
CA LEU A 152 13.13 7.62 10.83
C LEU A 152 11.95 8.04 9.98
N ILE A 153 10.80 8.12 10.63
CA ILE A 153 9.60 8.78 10.08
C ILE A 153 9.30 10.00 10.94
N GLU A 154 9.17 11.16 10.34
CA GLU A 154 8.80 12.39 11.05
C GLU A 154 7.84 13.25 10.22
N ASN A 155 7.01 14.04 10.90
CA ASN A 155 6.21 15.08 10.25
C ASN A 155 7.14 16.26 9.90
N TRP A 156 7.33 16.52 8.62
CA TRP A 156 8.19 17.62 8.18
C TRP A 156 7.43 18.96 8.03
N VAL A 157 6.09 18.92 8.00
CA VAL A 157 5.28 20.14 7.88
C VAL A 157 5.39 20.97 9.16
N GLY A 158 5.63 22.25 8.99
CA GLY A 158 5.88 23.17 10.12
C GLY A 158 7.33 23.17 10.62
N GLN A 159 8.17 22.24 10.21
CA GLN A 159 9.60 22.29 10.53
C GLN A 159 10.32 23.29 9.61
N ALA A 160 10.73 24.42 10.14
CA ALA A 160 11.37 25.51 9.41
C ALA A 160 12.58 25.07 8.55
N TYR A 161 13.27 24.02 8.97
CA TYR A 161 14.38 23.44 8.22
C TYR A 161 13.93 22.85 6.88
N TYR A 162 12.91 22.01 6.88
CA TYR A 162 12.40 21.35 5.66
C TYR A 162 11.54 22.31 4.82
N GLU A 163 10.74 23.16 5.47
CA GLU A 163 9.90 24.13 4.76
C GLU A 163 10.72 25.05 3.83
N ARG A 164 11.84 25.54 4.31
CA ARG A 164 12.74 26.40 3.50
C ARG A 164 13.47 25.65 2.40
N ARG A 165 13.58 24.33 2.50
CA ARG A 165 14.34 23.48 1.58
C ARG A 165 13.49 22.71 0.60
N TYR A 166 12.18 22.72 0.76
CA TYR A 166 11.29 21.97 -0.11
C TYR A 166 11.36 22.47 -1.56
N LEU A 167 11.69 21.58 -2.50
CA LEU A 167 11.83 21.88 -3.93
C LEU A 167 10.71 21.27 -4.78
N GLY A 168 9.97 20.31 -4.26
CA GLY A 168 8.89 19.65 -4.97
C GLY A 168 8.70 18.20 -4.61
N ALA A 169 7.75 17.55 -5.26
CA ALA A 169 7.47 16.13 -5.10
C ALA A 169 7.34 15.41 -6.44
N ARG A 170 7.58 14.11 -6.41
CA ARG A 170 7.52 13.20 -7.57
C ARG A 170 6.70 11.97 -7.24
N ARG A 171 5.91 11.47 -8.20
CA ARG A 171 5.16 10.21 -8.12
C ARG A 171 5.60 9.27 -9.20
N LEU A 172 5.97 8.05 -8.83
CA LEU A 172 6.27 7.01 -9.79
C LEU A 172 5.04 6.61 -10.59
N PHE A 173 5.21 6.25 -11.86
CA PHE A 173 4.10 5.91 -12.76
C PHE A 173 3.40 4.60 -12.38
N TYR A 174 4.14 3.66 -11.82
CA TYR A 174 3.68 2.31 -11.48
C TYR A 174 3.19 2.16 -10.02
N TYR A 175 3.19 3.25 -9.24
CA TYR A 175 2.68 3.22 -7.88
C TYR A 175 1.15 3.28 -7.88
N ARG A 176 0.52 2.24 -7.34
CA ARG A 176 -0.91 2.21 -6.97
C ARG A 176 -1.03 2.27 -5.44
N PRO A 177 -1.82 3.20 -4.90
CA PRO A 177 -2.03 3.33 -3.47
C PRO A 177 -2.81 2.16 -2.88
#